data_7181322577d8435b57cd68cc02bb549b
#
_entry.id   7181322577d8435b57cd68cc02bb549b
#
_cell.length_a   1.000
_cell.length_b   1.000
_cell.length_c   1.000
_cell.angle_alpha   90.00
_cell.angle_beta   90.00
_cell.angle_gamma   90.00
#
_symmetry.space_group_name_H-M   'P 1'
#
loop_
_entity.id
_entity.type
_entity.pdbx_description
1 polymer ?
#
loop_
_entity_poly.entity_id
_entity_poly.type
_entity_poly.pdbx_seq_one_letter_code
_entity_poly.pdbx_strand_id
1 'polypeptide(L)'
;GCRLGCTFCASTLGGLKRNLEAGEIVSQVVQIQKVLDETDERVSSIVIMGIGEPFENYNPMMKFIRIINHDDGLNIGARHITVSTSGIVPRIYDFADEDIQINFAVSLHAPTNEQRSKLMPVNKAFDIDKLIHSLEYYQQQTNRRISFEYGLFGGVNDQREDALRLAELIKGLKCHVNLIPVNHVPERNYVRTK
;
A
#
# COMPACT_ATOMS: atom_id res chain seq x y z
N GLY A 1 -8.06 11.27 5.34
CA GLY A 1 -7.44 12.04 4.27
C GLY A 1 -5.98 11.71 4.05
N CYS A 2 -5.38 12.24 2.99
CA CYS A 2 -3.99 11.99 2.61
C CYS A 2 -3.36 13.26 2.05
N ARG A 3 -2.08 13.52 2.38
CA ARG A 3 -1.36 14.71 1.88
C ARG A 3 -0.45 14.41 0.67
N LEU A 4 -0.33 13.16 0.23
CA LEU A 4 0.59 12.78 -0.83
C LEU A 4 0.20 13.30 -2.23
N GLY A 5 -1.08 13.65 -2.43
CA GLY A 5 -1.54 14.34 -3.62
C GLY A 5 -1.60 13.47 -4.88
N CYS A 6 -1.73 12.14 -4.77
CA CYS A 6 -1.91 11.27 -5.92
C CYS A 6 -3.10 11.74 -6.76
N THR A 7 -2.88 11.96 -8.06
CA THR A 7 -3.83 12.69 -8.92
C THR A 7 -5.09 11.91 -9.25
N PHE A 8 -5.07 10.60 -9.05
CA PHE A 8 -6.21 9.71 -9.27
C PHE A 8 -7.01 9.40 -8.00
N CYS A 9 -6.50 9.78 -6.81
CA CYS A 9 -7.04 9.30 -5.54
C CYS A 9 -8.02 10.30 -4.90
N ALA A 10 -9.21 9.82 -4.57
CA ALA A 10 -10.22 10.62 -3.86
C ALA A 10 -9.78 11.03 -2.44
N SER A 11 -8.98 10.18 -1.77
CA SER A 11 -8.51 10.44 -0.39
C SER A 11 -7.64 11.71 -0.26
N THR A 12 -7.13 12.25 -1.37
CA THR A 12 -6.29 13.44 -1.38
C THR A 12 -7.07 14.76 -1.53
N LEU A 13 -8.36 14.70 -1.89
CA LEU A 13 -9.19 15.88 -2.14
C LEU A 13 -9.32 16.82 -0.94
N GLY A 14 -9.45 16.25 0.26
CA GLY A 14 -9.59 17.01 1.50
C GLY A 14 -8.28 17.18 2.30
N GLY A 15 -7.15 16.74 1.74
CA GLY A 15 -5.86 16.70 2.45
C GLY A 15 -5.87 15.81 3.69
N LEU A 16 -4.79 15.86 4.45
CA LEU A 16 -4.68 15.16 5.74
C LEU A 16 -5.30 16.01 6.85
N LYS A 17 -6.22 15.44 7.62
CA LYS A 17 -6.75 16.07 8.83
C LYS A 17 -5.84 15.83 10.03
N ARG A 18 -5.58 14.57 10.35
CA ARG A 18 -4.63 14.08 11.35
C ARG A 18 -4.34 12.60 11.13
N ASN A 19 -3.30 12.12 11.76
CA ASN A 19 -3.06 10.69 11.88
C ASN A 19 -3.94 10.08 12.97
N LEU A 20 -4.27 8.79 12.82
CA LEU A 20 -5.00 8.02 13.83
C LEU A 20 -4.02 7.47 14.86
N GLU A 21 -4.46 7.43 16.12
CA GLU A 21 -3.80 6.69 17.18
C GLU A 21 -3.98 5.17 17.00
N ALA A 22 -3.06 4.38 17.53
CA ALA A 22 -3.15 2.91 17.42
C ALA A 22 -4.48 2.35 17.96
N GLY A 23 -4.97 2.89 19.08
CA GLY A 23 -6.26 2.50 19.67
C GLY A 23 -7.46 2.81 18.78
N GLU A 24 -7.42 3.92 18.02
CA GLU A 24 -8.48 4.26 17.05
C GLU A 24 -8.50 3.26 15.88
N ILE A 25 -7.32 2.80 15.44
CA ILE A 25 -7.21 1.80 14.37
C ILE A 25 -7.70 0.45 14.88
N VAL A 26 -7.29 0.02 16.08
CA VAL A 26 -7.81 -1.20 16.74
C VAL A 26 -9.32 -1.17 16.87
N SER A 27 -9.89 -0.02 17.28
CA SER A 27 -11.34 0.12 17.48
C SER A 27 -12.14 -0.18 16.22
N GLN A 28 -11.64 0.14 15.04
CA GLN A 28 -12.31 -0.20 13.76
C GLN A 28 -12.47 -1.72 13.62
N VAL A 29 -11.40 -2.48 13.87
CA VAL A 29 -11.43 -3.95 13.78
C VAL A 29 -12.34 -4.56 14.85
N VAL A 30 -12.25 -4.06 16.08
CA VAL A 30 -13.10 -4.52 17.20
C VAL A 30 -14.58 -4.28 16.93
N GLN A 31 -14.96 -3.15 16.31
CA GLN A 31 -16.35 -2.89 15.96
C GLN A 31 -16.85 -3.87 14.88
N ILE A 32 -16.04 -4.19 13.89
CA ILE A 32 -16.41 -5.20 12.88
C ILE A 32 -16.49 -6.59 13.52
N GLN A 33 -15.55 -6.96 14.41
CA GLN A 33 -15.59 -8.23 15.10
C GLN A 33 -16.89 -8.40 15.91
N LYS A 34 -17.33 -7.37 16.64
CA LYS A 34 -18.60 -7.42 17.38
C LYS A 34 -19.82 -7.71 16.48
N VAL A 35 -19.81 -7.22 15.25
CA VAL A 35 -20.89 -7.53 14.28
C VAL A 35 -20.79 -8.99 13.81
N LEU A 36 -19.58 -9.48 13.58
CA LEU A 36 -19.34 -10.85 13.14
C LEU A 36 -19.63 -11.89 14.25
N ASP A 37 -19.45 -11.51 15.53
CA ASP A 37 -19.77 -12.36 16.68
C ASP A 37 -21.27 -12.78 16.70
N GLU A 38 -22.16 -11.95 16.09
CA GLU A 38 -23.60 -12.28 15.98
C GLU A 38 -23.86 -13.47 15.04
N THR A 39 -22.94 -13.80 14.14
CA THR A 39 -23.03 -14.90 13.17
C THR A 39 -21.97 -15.99 13.38
N ASP A 40 -21.27 -15.97 14.52
CA ASP A 40 -20.17 -16.88 14.83
C ASP A 40 -19.03 -16.82 13.79
N GLU A 41 -18.81 -15.64 13.22
CA GLU A 41 -17.75 -15.35 12.25
C GLU A 41 -16.64 -14.53 12.90
N ARG A 42 -15.48 -14.42 12.22
CA ARG A 42 -14.34 -13.65 12.73
C ARG A 42 -13.66 -12.87 11.63
N VAL A 43 -13.03 -11.75 12.00
CA VAL A 43 -12.09 -11.06 11.14
C VAL A 43 -10.89 -11.98 10.89
N SER A 44 -10.73 -12.45 9.67
CA SER A 44 -9.70 -13.40 9.27
C SER A 44 -8.47 -12.74 8.64
N SER A 45 -8.64 -11.56 8.04
CA SER A 45 -7.53 -10.83 7.38
C SER A 45 -7.76 -9.32 7.44
N ILE A 46 -6.66 -8.58 7.38
CA ILE A 46 -6.65 -7.11 7.41
C ILE A 46 -5.77 -6.58 6.29
N VAL A 47 -6.28 -5.57 5.60
CA VAL A 47 -5.54 -4.82 4.60
C VAL A 47 -5.46 -3.35 5.02
N ILE A 48 -4.25 -2.86 5.27
CA ILE A 48 -3.96 -1.46 5.59
C ILE A 48 -3.61 -0.76 4.26
N MET A 49 -4.64 -0.31 3.53
CA MET A 49 -4.49 0.20 2.17
C MET A 49 -5.18 1.54 1.91
N GLY A 50 -6.04 1.98 2.76
CA GLY A 50 -6.77 3.25 2.61
C GLY A 50 -7.33 3.68 3.96
N ILE A 51 -7.73 4.84 4.14
CA ILE A 51 -7.62 6.17 3.58
C ILE A 51 -6.35 6.82 4.16
N GLY A 52 -5.39 7.23 3.31
CA GLY A 52 -4.11 7.81 3.74
C GLY A 52 -2.90 6.98 3.33
N GLU A 53 -1.74 7.36 3.84
CA GLU A 53 -0.48 6.65 3.66
C GLU A 53 -0.03 6.04 5.00
N PRO A 54 -0.05 4.70 5.12
CA PRO A 54 0.30 4.05 6.39
C PRO A 54 1.70 4.38 6.89
N PHE A 55 2.65 4.56 5.98
CA PHE A 55 4.03 4.87 6.35
C PHE A 55 4.24 6.31 6.83
N GLU A 56 3.28 7.22 6.62
CA GLU A 56 3.26 8.52 7.31
C GLU A 56 2.74 8.42 8.75
N ASN A 57 2.08 7.31 9.09
CA ASN A 57 1.59 7.00 10.43
C ASN A 57 2.26 5.74 11.00
N TYR A 58 3.54 5.57 10.75
CA TYR A 58 4.29 4.33 10.91
C TYR A 58 4.19 3.71 12.31
N ASN A 59 4.57 4.47 13.35
CA ASN A 59 4.60 3.95 14.71
C ASN A 59 3.21 3.54 15.24
N PRO A 60 2.14 4.34 15.09
CA PRO A 60 0.78 3.91 15.44
C PRO A 60 0.31 2.68 14.64
N MET A 61 0.64 2.62 13.34
CA MET A 61 0.34 1.46 12.49
C MET A 61 1.04 0.20 12.99
N MET A 62 2.33 0.24 13.26
CA MET A 62 3.09 -0.91 13.77
C MET A 62 2.60 -1.34 15.16
N LYS A 63 2.27 -0.39 16.03
CA LYS A 63 1.66 -0.69 17.33
C LYS A 63 0.31 -1.37 17.18
N PHE A 64 -0.55 -0.89 16.27
CA PHE A 64 -1.81 -1.53 15.91
C PHE A 64 -1.59 -2.99 15.47
N ILE A 65 -0.69 -3.23 14.53
CA ILE A 65 -0.38 -4.56 14.01
C ILE A 65 0.05 -5.52 15.12
N ARG A 66 0.92 -5.08 16.04
CA ARG A 66 1.37 -5.89 17.17
C ARG A 66 0.22 -6.24 18.12
N ILE A 67 -0.69 -5.30 18.37
CA ILE A 67 -1.86 -5.52 19.23
C ILE A 67 -2.81 -6.57 18.63
N ILE A 68 -3.14 -6.46 17.35
CA ILE A 68 -4.09 -7.39 16.73
C ILE A 68 -3.50 -8.77 16.44
N ASN A 69 -2.18 -8.85 16.33
CA ASN A 69 -1.45 -10.10 16.13
C ASN A 69 -1.18 -10.84 17.47
N HIS A 70 -1.29 -10.16 18.62
CA HIS A 70 -0.99 -10.74 19.91
C HIS A 70 -1.97 -11.86 20.28
N ASP A 71 -1.47 -12.91 20.93
CA ASP A 71 -2.26 -14.10 21.29
C ASP A 71 -3.42 -13.77 22.25
N ASP A 72 -3.24 -12.82 23.17
CA ASP A 72 -4.29 -12.32 24.08
C ASP A 72 -5.22 -11.29 23.41
N GLY A 73 -5.01 -10.97 22.13
CA GLY A 73 -5.82 -10.04 21.35
C GLY A 73 -6.77 -10.78 20.40
N LEU A 74 -6.91 -10.20 19.19
CA LEU A 74 -7.70 -10.84 18.12
C LEU A 74 -6.97 -12.02 17.46
N ASN A 75 -5.71 -12.20 17.76
CA ASN A 75 -4.84 -13.27 17.26
C ASN A 75 -4.91 -13.43 15.72
N ILE A 76 -4.86 -12.30 15.02
CA ILE A 76 -4.82 -12.29 13.56
C ILE A 76 -3.38 -12.52 13.12
N GLY A 77 -3.12 -13.69 12.53
CA GLY A 77 -1.77 -14.08 12.14
C GLY A 77 -1.13 -13.05 11.19
N ALA A 78 0.16 -12.75 11.38
CA ALA A 78 0.88 -11.71 10.61
C ALA A 78 0.78 -11.90 9.08
N ARG A 79 0.70 -13.15 8.61
CA ARG A 79 0.53 -13.48 7.18
C ARG A 79 -0.87 -13.14 6.63
N HIS A 80 -1.83 -12.84 7.49
CA HIS A 80 -3.16 -12.36 7.14
C HIS A 80 -3.28 -10.84 7.21
N ILE A 81 -2.17 -10.15 7.50
CA ILE A 81 -2.09 -8.69 7.52
C ILE A 81 -1.30 -8.23 6.30
N THR A 82 -1.86 -7.30 5.54
CA THR A 82 -1.20 -6.66 4.40
C THR A 82 -1.05 -5.17 4.67
N VAL A 83 0.15 -4.64 4.49
CA VAL A 83 0.42 -3.20 4.51
C VAL A 83 0.75 -2.75 3.11
N SER A 84 0.11 -1.67 2.65
CA SER A 84 0.41 -1.04 1.36
C SER A 84 0.98 0.35 1.56
N THR A 85 1.97 0.72 0.75
CA THR A 85 2.55 2.07 0.75
C THR A 85 2.65 2.62 -0.65
N SER A 86 2.62 3.94 -0.77
CA SER A 86 2.94 4.66 -2.01
C SER A 86 4.45 4.76 -2.28
N GLY A 87 5.31 4.25 -1.38
CA GLY A 87 6.75 4.21 -1.54
C GLY A 87 7.49 5.31 -0.80
N ILE A 88 7.26 5.46 0.51
CA ILE A 88 8.07 6.29 1.41
C ILE A 88 9.35 5.52 1.75
N VAL A 89 10.37 5.68 0.91
CA VAL A 89 11.59 4.88 0.91
C VAL A 89 12.27 4.73 2.27
N PRO A 90 12.47 5.75 3.10
CA PRO A 90 13.08 5.55 4.42
C PRO A 90 12.31 4.57 5.30
N ARG A 91 10.97 4.58 5.21
CA ARG A 91 10.12 3.67 5.98
C ARG A 91 10.09 2.24 5.42
N ILE A 92 10.47 2.04 4.16
CA ILE A 92 10.66 0.68 3.61
C ILE A 92 11.85 0.01 4.27
N TYR A 93 12.94 0.74 4.51
CA TYR A 93 14.10 0.23 5.25
C TYR A 93 13.72 -0.11 6.70
N ASP A 94 13.05 0.81 7.41
CA ASP A 94 12.55 0.55 8.76
C ASP A 94 11.65 -0.71 8.80
N PHE A 95 10.76 -0.86 7.80
CA PHE A 95 9.84 -1.98 7.71
C PHE A 95 10.52 -3.32 7.36
N ALA A 96 11.63 -3.28 6.64
CA ALA A 96 12.44 -4.44 6.35
C ALA A 96 13.12 -5.03 7.61
N ASP A 97 13.40 -4.18 8.59
CA ASP A 97 14.06 -4.54 9.84
C ASP A 97 13.06 -4.95 10.96
N GLU A 98 11.75 -4.89 10.68
CA GLU A 98 10.71 -5.32 11.63
C GLU A 98 10.66 -6.84 11.75
N ASP A 99 10.71 -7.36 12.98
CA ASP A 99 10.61 -8.80 13.27
C ASP A 99 9.15 -9.30 13.23
N ILE A 100 8.48 -9.07 12.10
CA ILE A 100 7.12 -9.55 11.88
C ILE A 100 6.83 -9.85 10.41
N GLN A 101 6.21 -11.01 10.14
CA GLN A 101 6.01 -11.50 8.77
C GLN A 101 4.72 -11.00 8.12
N ILE A 102 4.62 -9.70 7.88
CA ILE A 102 3.46 -9.05 7.24
C ILE A 102 3.57 -9.13 5.71
N ASN A 103 2.45 -9.19 5.01
CA ASN A 103 2.43 -9.05 3.56
C ASN A 103 2.66 -7.59 3.17
N PHE A 104 3.50 -7.38 2.17
CA PHE A 104 3.89 -6.04 1.74
C PHE A 104 3.43 -5.74 0.32
N ALA A 105 2.69 -4.64 0.16
CA ALA A 105 2.24 -4.13 -1.12
C ALA A 105 2.80 -2.73 -1.38
N VAL A 106 3.09 -2.43 -2.63
CA VAL A 106 3.62 -1.13 -3.06
C VAL A 106 2.83 -0.61 -4.24
N SER A 107 2.26 0.57 -4.08
CA SER A 107 1.59 1.31 -5.15
C SER A 107 2.62 1.86 -6.13
N LEU A 108 2.81 1.17 -7.25
CA LEU A 108 3.76 1.55 -8.29
C LEU A 108 3.11 2.44 -9.36
N HIS A 109 2.03 1.96 -9.96
CA HIS A 109 1.13 2.63 -10.91
C HIS A 109 1.76 3.16 -12.20
N ALA A 110 3.08 3.15 -12.34
CA ALA A 110 3.76 3.56 -13.56
C ALA A 110 5.14 2.91 -13.68
N PRO A 111 5.62 2.60 -14.89
CA PRO A 111 6.93 1.98 -15.12
C PRO A 111 8.06 2.99 -15.30
N THR A 112 7.77 4.30 -15.35
CA THR A 112 8.77 5.34 -15.55
C THR A 112 8.65 6.48 -14.53
N ASN A 113 9.76 7.15 -14.22
CA ASN A 113 9.77 8.29 -13.31
C ASN A 113 8.89 9.44 -13.81
N GLU A 114 8.83 9.66 -15.13
CA GLU A 114 8.00 10.71 -15.72
C GLU A 114 6.50 10.44 -15.47
N GLN A 115 6.01 9.24 -15.80
CA GLN A 115 4.62 8.86 -15.61
C GLN A 115 4.27 8.80 -14.11
N ARG A 116 5.15 8.21 -13.29
CA ARG A 116 4.93 8.09 -11.86
C ARG A 116 4.87 9.45 -11.16
N SER A 117 5.72 10.39 -11.54
CA SER A 117 5.71 11.75 -10.96
C SER A 117 4.44 12.54 -11.32
N LYS A 118 3.81 12.24 -12.47
CA LYS A 118 2.50 12.82 -12.84
C LYS A 118 1.36 12.23 -12.03
N LEU A 119 1.37 10.91 -11.79
CA LEU A 119 0.34 10.20 -11.05
C LEU A 119 0.51 10.33 -9.53
N MET A 120 1.73 10.22 -9.06
CA MET A 120 2.11 10.12 -7.64
C MET A 120 3.24 11.11 -7.32
N PRO A 121 2.93 12.28 -6.77
CA PRO A 121 3.94 13.30 -6.44
C PRO A 121 5.04 12.85 -5.49
N VAL A 122 4.81 11.80 -4.69
CA VAL A 122 5.83 11.18 -3.82
C VAL A 122 7.07 10.74 -4.60
N ASN A 123 6.93 10.43 -5.89
CA ASN A 123 8.05 10.06 -6.76
C ASN A 123 9.10 11.19 -6.94
N LYS A 124 8.71 12.44 -6.72
CA LYS A 124 9.66 13.56 -6.77
C LYS A 124 10.66 13.54 -5.61
N ALA A 125 10.26 12.99 -4.47
CA ALA A 125 11.14 12.80 -3.32
C ALA A 125 11.85 11.44 -3.39
N PHE A 126 11.12 10.42 -3.77
CA PHE A 126 11.58 9.03 -3.84
C PHE A 126 11.25 8.47 -5.23
N ASP A 127 12.19 8.63 -6.16
CA ASP A 127 12.10 8.15 -7.53
C ASP A 127 12.03 6.62 -7.60
N ILE A 128 11.69 6.09 -8.77
CA ILE A 128 11.56 4.64 -8.99
C ILE A 128 12.86 3.91 -8.64
N ASP A 129 14.02 4.48 -8.95
CA ASP A 129 15.30 3.81 -8.73
C ASP A 129 15.57 3.62 -7.24
N LYS A 130 15.33 4.67 -6.43
CA LYS A 130 15.40 4.57 -4.96
C LYS A 130 14.36 3.59 -4.39
N LEU A 131 13.16 3.61 -4.95
CA LEU A 131 12.09 2.69 -4.55
C LEU A 131 12.53 1.24 -4.80
N ILE A 132 12.93 0.90 -6.03
CA ILE A 132 13.35 -0.46 -6.38
C ILE A 132 14.52 -0.90 -5.49
N HIS A 133 15.54 -0.06 -5.30
CA HIS A 133 16.66 -0.39 -4.42
C HIS A 133 16.23 -0.68 -2.97
N SER A 134 15.28 0.08 -2.43
CA SER A 134 14.73 -0.20 -1.10
C SER A 134 13.94 -1.51 -1.03
N LEU A 135 13.30 -1.90 -2.14
CA LEU A 135 12.57 -3.16 -2.25
C LEU A 135 13.50 -4.37 -2.40
N GLU A 136 14.63 -4.20 -3.07
CA GLU A 136 15.70 -5.20 -3.10
C GLU A 136 16.24 -5.45 -1.69
N TYR A 137 16.51 -4.38 -0.94
CA TYR A 137 16.91 -4.48 0.47
C TYR A 137 15.86 -5.21 1.30
N TYR A 138 14.58 -4.81 1.18
CA TYR A 138 13.47 -5.48 1.88
C TYR A 138 13.47 -7.00 1.59
N GLN A 139 13.67 -7.39 0.34
CA GLN A 139 13.71 -8.82 -0.02
C GLN A 139 14.92 -9.54 0.52
N GLN A 140 16.09 -8.90 0.55
CA GLN A 140 17.31 -9.47 1.14
C GLN A 140 17.13 -9.74 2.63
N GLN A 141 16.51 -8.81 3.37
CA GLN A 141 16.26 -8.95 4.81
C GLN A 141 15.17 -9.99 5.11
N THR A 142 14.07 -9.95 4.38
CA THR A 142 12.86 -10.72 4.74
C THR A 142 12.66 -12.00 3.93
N ASN A 143 13.29 -12.12 2.79
CA ASN A 143 13.05 -13.15 1.76
C ASN A 143 11.58 -13.25 1.33
N ARG A 144 10.79 -12.17 1.48
CA ARG A 144 9.36 -12.17 1.20
C ARG A 144 9.04 -11.60 -0.18
N ARG A 145 7.91 -12.08 -0.75
CA ARG A 145 7.38 -11.58 -2.01
C ARG A 145 6.73 -10.20 -1.80
N ILE A 146 6.92 -9.30 -2.76
CA ILE A 146 6.28 -7.99 -2.83
C ILE A 146 5.08 -8.06 -3.78
N SER A 147 3.99 -7.37 -3.43
CA SER A 147 2.87 -7.13 -4.34
C SER A 147 2.97 -5.72 -4.90
N PHE A 148 3.05 -5.57 -6.21
CA PHE A 148 2.92 -4.27 -6.84
C PHE A 148 1.46 -4.02 -7.20
N GLU A 149 0.91 -2.93 -6.68
CA GLU A 149 -0.40 -2.42 -7.09
C GLU A 149 -0.21 -1.50 -8.31
N TYR A 150 -0.85 -1.85 -9.42
CA TYR A 150 -0.73 -1.13 -10.68
C TYR A 150 -2.12 -0.76 -11.20
N GLY A 151 -2.55 0.48 -10.92
CA GLY A 151 -3.78 1.03 -11.46
C GLY A 151 -3.65 1.25 -12.97
N LEU A 152 -4.60 0.73 -13.73
CA LEU A 152 -4.68 0.92 -15.17
C LEU A 152 -5.52 2.15 -15.49
N PHE A 153 -4.88 3.17 -16.06
CA PHE A 153 -5.49 4.44 -16.46
C PHE A 153 -5.48 4.55 -17.98
N GLY A 154 -6.66 4.55 -18.59
CA GLY A 154 -6.83 4.53 -20.03
C GLY A 154 -6.06 5.66 -20.73
N GLY A 155 -5.19 5.30 -21.67
CA GLY A 155 -4.35 6.22 -22.43
C GLY A 155 -3.19 6.85 -21.64
N VAL A 156 -2.91 6.41 -20.41
CA VAL A 156 -1.84 6.96 -19.57
C VAL A 156 -0.71 5.95 -19.34
N ASN A 157 -1.05 4.74 -18.90
CA ASN A 157 -0.08 3.70 -18.50
C ASN A 157 -0.53 2.28 -18.90
N ASP A 158 -1.43 2.16 -19.85
CA ASP A 158 -2.09 0.93 -20.26
C ASP A 158 -1.64 0.41 -21.65
N GLN A 159 -0.55 0.97 -22.20
CA GLN A 159 -0.02 0.55 -23.48
C GLN A 159 0.91 -0.66 -23.33
N ARG A 160 1.11 -1.39 -24.41
CA ARG A 160 2.00 -2.55 -24.46
C ARG A 160 3.44 -2.19 -24.03
N GLU A 161 3.89 -1.02 -24.43
CA GLU A 161 5.22 -0.50 -24.09
C GLU A 161 5.37 -0.28 -22.57
N ASP A 162 4.30 0.13 -21.90
CA ASP A 162 4.29 0.28 -20.43
C ASP A 162 4.43 -1.08 -19.74
N ALA A 163 3.76 -2.11 -20.27
CA ALA A 163 3.88 -3.46 -19.75
C ALA A 163 5.30 -4.03 -19.93
N LEU A 164 5.94 -3.78 -21.07
CA LEU A 164 7.33 -4.21 -21.32
C LEU A 164 8.31 -3.49 -20.39
N ARG A 165 8.15 -2.17 -20.20
CA ARG A 165 8.96 -1.39 -19.25
C ARG A 165 8.76 -1.83 -17.81
N LEU A 166 7.51 -2.13 -17.43
CA LEU A 166 7.19 -2.66 -16.11
C LEU A 166 7.89 -4.00 -15.87
N ALA A 167 7.81 -4.92 -16.84
CA ALA A 167 8.44 -6.22 -16.75
C ALA A 167 9.98 -6.11 -16.58
N GLU A 168 10.62 -5.21 -17.31
CA GLU A 168 12.07 -4.97 -17.17
C GLU A 168 12.41 -4.31 -15.84
N LEU A 169 11.60 -3.34 -15.37
CA LEU A 169 11.80 -2.62 -14.11
C LEU A 169 11.81 -3.57 -12.89
N ILE A 170 10.88 -4.53 -12.86
CA ILE A 170 10.72 -5.44 -11.72
C ILE A 170 11.49 -6.76 -11.89
N LYS A 171 12.26 -6.87 -12.96
CA LYS A 171 13.06 -8.05 -13.25
C LYS A 171 14.06 -8.36 -12.14
N GLY A 172 14.05 -9.58 -11.67
CA GLY A 172 14.89 -10.02 -10.54
C GLY A 172 14.23 -9.89 -9.17
N LEU A 173 13.15 -9.12 -9.04
CA LEU A 173 12.38 -9.07 -7.80
C LEU A 173 11.43 -10.26 -7.68
N LYS A 174 11.34 -10.83 -6.49
CA LYS A 174 10.34 -11.83 -6.14
C LYS A 174 9.00 -11.12 -5.89
N CYS A 175 8.21 -10.94 -6.94
CA CYS A 175 7.00 -10.14 -6.86
C CYS A 175 5.84 -10.72 -7.67
N HIS A 176 4.68 -10.13 -7.53
CA HIS A 176 3.59 -10.18 -8.49
C HIS A 176 3.00 -8.78 -8.68
N VAL A 177 2.30 -8.58 -9.77
CA VAL A 177 1.61 -7.33 -10.08
C VAL A 177 0.11 -7.57 -10.03
N ASN A 178 -0.58 -6.78 -9.22
CA ASN A 178 -2.03 -6.71 -9.17
C ASN A 178 -2.48 -5.56 -10.09
N LEU A 179 -3.18 -5.89 -11.17
CA LEU A 179 -3.72 -4.91 -12.12
C LEU A 179 -5.09 -4.45 -11.66
N ILE A 180 -5.24 -3.15 -11.41
CA ILE A 180 -6.46 -2.56 -10.86
C ILE A 180 -7.07 -1.62 -11.91
N PRO A 181 -8.18 -1.97 -12.54
CA PRO A 181 -8.90 -1.02 -13.38
C PRO A 181 -9.34 0.19 -12.55
N VAL A 182 -9.06 1.41 -13.05
CA VAL A 182 -9.42 2.62 -12.32
C VAL A 182 -10.93 2.71 -12.11
N ASN A 183 -11.33 3.07 -10.88
CA ASN A 183 -12.69 3.44 -10.58
C ASN A 183 -12.94 4.92 -10.92
N HIS A 184 -14.15 5.21 -11.38
CA HIS A 184 -14.53 6.59 -11.66
C HIS A 184 -14.56 7.42 -10.37
N VAL A 185 -13.85 8.53 -10.39
CA VAL A 185 -13.87 9.57 -9.34
C VAL A 185 -14.30 10.87 -10.03
N PRO A 186 -15.48 11.44 -9.68
CA PRO A 186 -16.03 12.59 -10.40
C PRO A 186 -15.09 13.80 -10.51
N GLU A 187 -14.25 14.00 -9.48
CA GLU A 187 -13.28 15.11 -9.42
C GLU A 187 -11.94 14.80 -10.12
N ARG A 188 -11.84 13.63 -10.79
CA ARG A 188 -10.62 13.16 -11.45
C ARG A 188 -10.91 12.78 -12.91
N ASN A 189 -10.00 13.13 -13.81
CA ASN A 189 -10.18 12.94 -15.26
C ASN A 189 -9.62 11.60 -15.77
N TYR A 190 -9.52 10.58 -14.91
CA TYR A 190 -9.03 9.28 -15.32
C TYR A 190 -10.17 8.38 -15.79
N VAL A 191 -9.93 7.68 -16.90
CA VAL A 191 -10.89 6.75 -17.48
C VAL A 191 -10.36 5.33 -17.38
N ARG A 192 -11.29 4.37 -17.34
CA ARG A 192 -10.97 2.95 -17.34
C ARG A 192 -10.35 2.56 -18.69
N THR A 193 -9.32 1.71 -18.65
CA THR A 193 -8.79 1.06 -19.85
C THR A 193 -9.86 0.19 -20.52
N LYS A 194 -9.79 0.05 -21.85
CA LYS A 194 -10.71 -0.76 -22.67
C LYS A 194 -10.34 -2.23 -22.64
#